data_ba89cc77d3e0fb9642aae5e306c19eca
#
_entry.id   ba89cc77d3e0fb9642aae5e306c19eca
#
_cell.length_a   1.000
_cell.length_b   1.000
_cell.length_c   1.000
_cell.angle_alpha   90.00
_cell.angle_beta   90.00
_cell.angle_gamma   90.00
#
_symmetry.space_group_name_H-M   'P 1'
#
loop_
_entity.id
_entity.type
_entity.pdbx_description
1 polymer ?
#
loop_
_entity_poly.entity_id
_entity_poly.type
_entity_poly.pdbx_seq_one_letter_code
_entity_poly.pdbx_strand_id
1 'polypeptide(L)'
;MIAKHFIDIGFCGQLSDPVHHPKFNEIMKMLKDVPEVFVHNAATAKPISWYIKSWQANPKAVWIFACDGLPKDSHKYRKNQDGIKMFEIMKEAKKHLLSTPVWQYIRFKYNENDIETAKKMAEDEGLSFIQIESSRWLGDDDPFKPTNSLKSKAAVYKGTTK
;
A
#
# COMPACT_ATOMS: atom_id res chain seq x y z
N MET A 1 -26.72 1.43 -9.15
CA MET A 1 -26.14 0.83 -10.39
C MET A 1 -25.14 1.77 -11.07
N ILE A 2 -24.34 2.49 -10.28
CA ILE A 2 -23.34 3.48 -10.77
C ILE A 2 -22.02 2.78 -11.16
N ALA A 3 -21.68 1.67 -10.50
CA ALA A 3 -20.40 0.97 -10.66
C ALA A 3 -20.10 0.45 -12.08
N LYS A 4 -21.11 0.23 -12.91
CA LYS A 4 -20.94 -0.30 -14.28
C LYS A 4 -20.32 0.69 -15.30
N HIS A 5 -20.19 1.96 -14.90
CA HIS A 5 -19.65 3.02 -15.77
C HIS A 5 -18.18 3.35 -15.50
N PHE A 6 -17.59 2.76 -14.44
CA PHE A 6 -16.19 2.98 -14.11
C PHE A 6 -15.33 1.86 -14.67
N ILE A 7 -14.17 2.24 -15.21
CA ILE A 7 -13.14 1.31 -15.66
C ILE A 7 -12.24 0.95 -14.50
N ASP A 8 -11.93 1.95 -13.67
CA ASP A 8 -11.12 1.80 -12.45
C ASP A 8 -11.67 2.64 -11.30
N ILE A 9 -11.37 2.22 -10.08
CA ILE A 9 -11.65 2.97 -8.86
C ILE A 9 -10.46 2.80 -7.91
N GLY A 10 -9.84 3.93 -7.54
CA GLY A 10 -8.74 3.97 -6.57
C GLY A 10 -9.16 4.56 -5.23
N PHE A 11 -8.96 3.82 -4.16
CA PHE A 11 -9.05 4.33 -2.79
C PHE A 11 -7.66 4.77 -2.33
N CYS A 12 -7.42 6.06 -2.32
CA CYS A 12 -6.16 6.67 -1.90
C CYS A 12 -6.41 7.58 -0.70
N GLY A 13 -5.88 7.22 0.45
CA GLY A 13 -6.01 8.04 1.65
C GLY A 13 -4.95 9.13 1.74
N GLN A 14 -5.31 10.39 1.49
CA GLN A 14 -4.42 11.52 1.81
C GLN A 14 -4.69 12.09 3.20
N LEU A 15 -5.94 12.14 3.62
CA LEU A 15 -6.38 12.64 4.92
C LEU A 15 -6.75 11.52 5.88
N SER A 16 -7.18 10.39 5.35
CA SER A 16 -7.58 9.21 6.13
C SER A 16 -7.39 7.95 5.30
N ASP A 17 -7.12 6.83 5.95
CA ASP A 17 -7.05 5.54 5.27
C ASP A 17 -8.45 5.02 4.94
N PRO A 18 -8.69 4.46 3.75
CA PRO A 18 -10.00 3.97 3.32
C PRO A 18 -10.59 2.91 4.27
N VAL A 19 -9.76 2.12 4.94
CA VAL A 19 -10.23 1.08 5.90
C VAL A 19 -10.91 1.65 7.15
N HIS A 20 -10.80 2.95 7.38
CA HIS A 20 -11.52 3.62 8.48
C HIS A 20 -12.99 3.91 8.14
N HIS A 21 -13.37 3.85 6.86
CA HIS A 21 -14.77 4.07 6.49
C HIS A 21 -15.66 2.95 7.06
N PRO A 22 -16.73 3.27 7.80
CA PRO A 22 -17.53 2.29 8.52
C PRO A 22 -18.19 1.24 7.62
N LYS A 23 -18.50 1.61 6.38
CA LYS A 23 -19.13 0.73 5.37
C LYS A 23 -18.17 0.25 4.30
N PHE A 24 -16.86 0.24 4.56
CA PHE A 24 -15.87 -0.09 3.53
C PHE A 24 -16.10 -1.49 2.92
N ASN A 25 -16.41 -2.49 3.74
CA ASN A 25 -16.67 -3.85 3.25
C ASN A 25 -17.95 -3.94 2.38
N GLU A 26 -18.96 -3.14 2.67
CA GLU A 26 -20.16 -3.03 1.83
C GLU A 26 -19.79 -2.38 0.47
N ILE A 27 -18.99 -1.32 0.51
CA ILE A 27 -18.48 -0.66 -0.71
C ILE A 27 -17.69 -1.64 -1.55
N MET A 28 -16.75 -2.40 -0.97
CA MET A 28 -15.96 -3.41 -1.69
C MET A 28 -16.88 -4.44 -2.38
N LYS A 29 -17.93 -4.90 -1.69
CA LYS A 29 -18.92 -5.80 -2.28
C LYS A 29 -19.68 -5.18 -3.46
N MET A 30 -20.01 -3.89 -3.39
CA MET A 30 -20.68 -3.18 -4.48
C MET A 30 -19.78 -3.02 -5.72
N LEU A 31 -18.46 -2.99 -5.52
CA LEU A 31 -17.46 -2.76 -6.57
C LEU A 31 -16.90 -4.07 -7.18
N LYS A 32 -17.43 -5.23 -6.83
CA LYS A 32 -16.94 -6.54 -7.30
C LYS A 32 -16.96 -6.71 -8.82
N ASP A 33 -17.85 -5.97 -9.51
CA ASP A 33 -18.04 -6.00 -10.97
C ASP A 33 -17.29 -4.86 -11.69
N VAL A 34 -16.61 -3.97 -10.94
CA VAL A 34 -15.71 -2.97 -11.53
C VAL A 34 -14.42 -3.67 -11.97
N PRO A 35 -13.95 -3.43 -13.22
CA PRO A 35 -12.78 -4.12 -13.75
C PRO A 35 -11.53 -3.99 -12.88
N GLU A 36 -11.22 -2.79 -12.40
CA GLU A 36 -10.06 -2.52 -11.59
C GLU A 36 -10.43 -1.73 -10.32
N VAL A 37 -10.08 -2.28 -9.17
CA VAL A 37 -10.25 -1.61 -7.88
C VAL A 37 -8.93 -1.65 -7.14
N PHE A 38 -8.40 -0.47 -6.81
CA PHE A 38 -7.15 -0.30 -6.07
C PHE A 38 -7.42 0.20 -4.66
N VAL A 39 -6.77 -0.40 -3.67
CA VAL A 39 -6.89 0.01 -2.26
C VAL A 39 -5.50 0.28 -1.70
N HIS A 40 -5.19 1.55 -1.45
CA HIS A 40 -3.99 1.94 -0.72
C HIS A 40 -4.27 1.96 0.78
N ASN A 41 -3.57 1.12 1.52
CA ASN A 41 -3.74 0.96 2.97
C ASN A 41 -2.41 1.16 3.69
N ALA A 42 -2.41 2.03 4.69
CA ALA A 42 -1.32 2.23 5.63
C ALA A 42 -1.73 1.95 7.08
N ALA A 43 -3.03 1.79 7.33
CA ALA A 43 -3.55 1.59 8.69
C ALA A 43 -3.45 0.13 9.14
N THR A 44 -3.18 -0.04 10.43
CA THR A 44 -3.13 -1.36 11.10
C THR A 44 -4.15 -1.49 12.24
N ALA A 45 -5.05 -0.51 12.36
CA ALA A 45 -6.01 -0.43 13.46
C ALA A 45 -7.05 -1.57 13.46
N LYS A 46 -7.39 -2.11 12.29
CA LYS A 46 -8.39 -3.18 12.18
C LYS A 46 -7.79 -4.54 12.54
N PRO A 47 -8.59 -5.49 13.06
CA PRO A 47 -8.16 -6.87 13.22
C PRO A 47 -8.04 -7.58 11.85
N ILE A 48 -7.22 -8.60 11.75
CA ILE A 48 -7.02 -9.38 10.50
C ILE A 48 -8.35 -9.93 9.98
N SER A 49 -9.24 -10.38 10.84
CA SER A 49 -10.56 -10.89 10.47
C SER A 49 -11.42 -9.84 9.72
N TRP A 50 -11.20 -8.56 9.98
CA TRP A 50 -11.88 -7.49 9.26
C TRP A 50 -11.34 -7.37 7.81
N TYR A 51 -10.01 -7.45 7.64
CA TYR A 51 -9.38 -7.46 6.32
C TYR A 51 -9.83 -8.67 5.50
N ILE A 52 -9.87 -9.85 6.09
CA ILE A 52 -10.36 -11.08 5.43
C ILE A 52 -11.78 -10.86 4.86
N LYS A 53 -12.68 -10.27 5.64
CA LYS A 53 -14.03 -9.94 5.16
C LYS A 53 -14.01 -8.97 3.97
N SER A 54 -13.11 -8.00 3.99
CA SER A 54 -12.94 -7.04 2.89
C SER A 54 -12.43 -7.73 1.61
N TRP A 55 -11.42 -8.59 1.74
CA TRP A 55 -10.87 -9.34 0.61
C TRP A 55 -11.88 -10.33 0.03
N GLN A 56 -12.65 -11.02 0.86
CA GLN A 56 -13.73 -11.90 0.43
C GLN A 56 -14.86 -11.14 -0.27
N ALA A 57 -15.11 -9.88 0.10
CA ALA A 57 -16.12 -9.04 -0.54
C ALA A 57 -15.72 -8.65 -1.98
N ASN A 58 -14.43 -8.45 -2.25
CA ASN A 58 -13.88 -8.21 -3.59
C ASN A 58 -12.46 -8.79 -3.71
N PRO A 59 -12.32 -10.08 -4.01
CA PRO A 59 -11.01 -10.73 -4.08
C PRO A 59 -10.17 -10.30 -5.29
N LYS A 60 -10.77 -9.64 -6.29
CA LYS A 60 -10.06 -9.10 -7.46
C LYS A 60 -9.34 -7.78 -7.18
N ALA A 61 -9.73 -7.07 -6.13
CA ALA A 61 -9.14 -5.78 -5.82
C ALA A 61 -7.63 -5.89 -5.56
N VAL A 62 -6.88 -4.95 -6.10
CA VAL A 62 -5.44 -4.82 -5.89
C VAL A 62 -5.22 -4.05 -4.58
N TRP A 63 -4.58 -4.68 -3.62
CA TRP A 63 -4.24 -4.05 -2.35
C TRP A 63 -2.77 -3.65 -2.32
N ILE A 64 -2.54 -2.38 -2.03
CA ILE A 64 -1.23 -1.75 -1.93
C ILE A 64 -1.04 -1.34 -0.47
N PHE A 65 -0.13 -2.02 0.21
CA PHE A 65 0.15 -1.82 1.61
C PHE A 65 1.39 -0.95 1.78
N ALA A 66 1.22 0.21 2.37
CA ALA A 66 2.32 1.13 2.59
C ALA A 66 3.02 0.84 3.92
N CYS A 67 4.24 0.32 3.84
CA CYS A 67 5.12 0.07 4.97
C CYS A 67 6.53 0.56 4.60
N ASP A 68 6.93 1.70 5.16
CA ASP A 68 8.13 2.41 4.74
C ASP A 68 9.30 2.07 5.66
N GLY A 69 10.10 1.11 5.28
CA GLY A 69 11.18 0.51 6.04
C GLY A 69 10.92 -0.97 6.33
N LEU A 70 11.85 -1.61 7.02
CA LEU A 70 11.58 -2.95 7.57
C LEU A 70 10.39 -2.88 8.53
N PRO A 71 9.64 -3.97 8.73
CA PRO A 71 8.43 -3.96 9.56
C PRO A 71 8.61 -3.32 10.93
N LYS A 72 9.74 -3.57 11.59
CA LYS A 72 10.08 -2.99 12.90
C LYS A 72 10.32 -1.46 12.87
N ASP A 73 10.64 -0.90 11.71
CA ASP A 73 11.11 0.49 11.55
C ASP A 73 10.08 1.41 10.87
N SER A 74 9.02 0.86 10.30
CA SER A 74 8.01 1.59 9.54
C SER A 74 7.37 2.75 10.34
N HIS A 75 7.22 2.59 11.65
CA HIS A 75 6.67 3.60 12.56
C HIS A 75 7.51 4.90 12.61
N LYS A 76 8.76 4.89 12.17
CA LYS A 76 9.63 6.08 12.17
C LYS A 76 9.04 7.20 11.31
N TYR A 77 8.46 6.85 10.19
CA TYR A 77 7.73 7.79 9.33
C TYR A 77 6.21 7.69 9.51
N ARG A 78 5.66 6.48 9.47
CA ARG A 78 4.23 6.25 9.63
C ARG A 78 3.86 6.16 11.10
N LYS A 79 3.67 7.33 11.71
CA LYS A 79 3.30 7.43 13.12
C LYS A 79 2.10 6.53 13.43
N ASN A 80 2.19 5.80 14.55
CA ASN A 80 1.17 4.84 15.03
C ASN A 80 0.95 3.61 14.14
N GLN A 81 1.77 3.36 13.11
CA GLN A 81 1.71 2.13 12.36
C GLN A 81 2.45 1.01 13.11
N ASP A 82 1.78 -0.10 13.32
CA ASP A 82 2.41 -1.38 13.68
C ASP A 82 2.87 -2.08 12.38
N GLY A 83 4.13 -1.87 12.02
CA GLY A 83 4.67 -2.41 10.76
C GLY A 83 4.80 -3.93 10.78
N ILE A 84 5.00 -4.56 11.95
CA ILE A 84 5.01 -6.03 12.08
C ILE A 84 3.62 -6.57 11.74
N LYS A 85 2.59 -5.99 12.34
CA LYS A 85 1.20 -6.34 12.02
C LYS A 85 0.85 -6.06 10.56
N MET A 86 1.38 -4.96 9.98
CA MET A 86 1.18 -4.66 8.55
C MET A 86 1.76 -5.79 7.68
N PHE A 87 2.94 -6.29 8.01
CA PHE A 87 3.56 -7.37 7.25
C PHE A 87 2.76 -8.67 7.37
N GLU A 88 2.24 -9.00 8.57
CA GLU A 88 1.33 -10.14 8.74
C GLU A 88 0.03 -9.97 7.94
N ILE A 89 -0.52 -8.75 7.87
CA ILE A 89 -1.69 -8.43 7.03
C ILE A 89 -1.38 -8.70 5.55
N MET A 90 -0.21 -8.30 5.05
CA MET A 90 0.21 -8.56 3.66
C MET A 90 0.30 -10.06 3.36
N LYS A 91 0.91 -10.83 4.25
CA LYS A 91 1.04 -12.29 4.11
C LYS A 91 -0.33 -12.99 4.11
N GLU A 92 -1.23 -12.55 4.99
CA GLU A 92 -2.58 -13.09 5.03
C GLU A 92 -3.39 -12.72 3.78
N ALA A 93 -3.23 -11.49 3.26
CA ALA A 93 -3.91 -11.02 2.06
C ALA A 93 -3.68 -11.94 0.85
N LYS A 94 -2.47 -12.46 0.70
CA LYS A 94 -2.09 -13.40 -0.36
C LYS A 94 -2.96 -14.66 -0.41
N LYS A 95 -3.51 -15.09 0.72
CA LYS A 95 -4.36 -16.30 0.80
C LYS A 95 -5.80 -16.04 0.32
N HIS A 96 -6.21 -14.78 0.23
CA HIS A 96 -7.59 -14.39 -0.01
C HIS A 96 -7.79 -13.57 -1.29
N LEU A 97 -6.76 -12.88 -1.75
CA LEU A 97 -6.80 -12.06 -2.98
C LEU A 97 -6.43 -12.90 -4.21
N LEU A 98 -7.03 -12.59 -5.33
CA LEU A 98 -6.64 -13.13 -6.64
C LEU A 98 -5.44 -12.41 -7.24
N SER A 99 -5.25 -11.14 -6.88
CA SER A 99 -4.07 -10.36 -7.23
C SER A 99 -2.98 -10.50 -6.16
N THR A 100 -1.72 -10.43 -6.55
CA THR A 100 -0.61 -10.41 -5.61
C THR A 100 -0.65 -9.12 -4.78
N PRO A 101 -0.66 -9.20 -3.44
CA PRO A 101 -0.57 -8.01 -2.59
C PRO A 101 0.72 -7.25 -2.84
N VAL A 102 0.65 -5.93 -2.80
CA VAL A 102 1.78 -5.06 -3.11
C VAL A 102 2.32 -4.40 -1.85
N TRP A 103 3.58 -4.62 -1.54
CA TRP A 103 4.30 -3.84 -0.54
C TRP A 103 4.82 -2.57 -1.18
N GLN A 104 4.25 -1.42 -0.83
CA GLN A 104 4.74 -0.10 -1.22
C GLN A 104 5.73 0.40 -0.18
N TYR A 105 6.92 0.78 -0.63
CA TYR A 105 8.03 1.23 0.18
C TYR A 105 8.54 2.58 -0.33
N ILE A 106 8.35 3.63 0.46
CA ILE A 106 8.93 4.94 0.15
C ILE A 106 10.35 4.98 0.72
N ARG A 107 11.32 5.32 -0.12
CA ARG A 107 12.70 5.46 0.30
C ARG A 107 12.89 6.77 1.08
N PHE A 108 13.40 6.64 2.29
CA PHE A 108 13.81 7.70 3.19
C PHE A 108 15.25 7.47 3.65
N LYS A 109 15.88 8.49 4.24
CA LYS A 109 17.24 8.39 4.78
C LYS A 109 17.41 7.25 5.78
N TYR A 110 16.42 7.00 6.64
CA TYR A 110 16.52 5.98 7.68
C TYR A 110 16.39 4.54 7.17
N ASN A 111 15.85 4.36 5.97
CA ASN A 111 15.57 3.04 5.40
C ASN A 111 16.24 2.78 4.04
N GLU A 112 17.06 3.73 3.54
CA GLU A 112 17.66 3.62 2.20
C GLU A 112 18.62 2.44 2.05
N ASN A 113 19.18 1.94 3.14
CA ASN A 113 20.08 0.79 3.15
C ASN A 113 19.35 -0.56 3.34
N ASP A 114 18.05 -0.54 3.62
CA ASP A 114 17.25 -1.74 3.91
C ASP A 114 16.45 -2.24 2.69
N ILE A 115 16.53 -1.54 1.56
CA ILE A 115 15.70 -1.80 0.37
C ILE A 115 15.86 -3.24 -0.14
N GLU A 116 17.08 -3.71 -0.28
CA GLU A 116 17.34 -5.06 -0.78
C GLU A 116 16.87 -6.14 0.21
N THR A 117 16.99 -5.87 1.51
CA THR A 117 16.44 -6.74 2.55
C THR A 117 14.90 -6.80 2.46
N ALA A 118 14.25 -5.63 2.30
CA ALA A 118 12.80 -5.55 2.16
C ALA A 118 12.30 -6.25 0.87
N LYS A 119 13.02 -6.08 -0.25
CA LYS A 119 12.71 -6.80 -1.51
C LYS A 119 12.77 -8.30 -1.32
N LYS A 120 13.86 -8.79 -0.70
CA LYS A 120 14.00 -10.22 -0.42
C LYS A 120 12.90 -10.74 0.49
N MET A 121 12.54 -10.00 1.53
CA MET A 121 11.41 -10.37 2.41
C MET A 121 10.10 -10.45 1.64
N ALA A 122 9.85 -9.51 0.72
CA ALA A 122 8.65 -9.53 -0.12
C ALA A 122 8.66 -10.75 -1.06
N GLU A 123 9.78 -11.05 -1.69
CA GLU A 123 9.96 -12.20 -2.57
C GLU A 123 9.75 -13.54 -1.82
N ASP A 124 10.39 -13.69 -0.67
CA ASP A 124 10.30 -14.90 0.17
C ASP A 124 8.83 -15.19 0.58
N GLU A 125 8.01 -14.15 0.78
CA GLU A 125 6.60 -14.26 1.11
C GLU A 125 5.68 -14.21 -0.14
N GLY A 126 6.25 -14.05 -1.34
CA GLY A 126 5.52 -13.98 -2.61
C GLY A 126 4.61 -12.75 -2.73
N LEU A 127 5.10 -11.61 -2.24
CA LEU A 127 4.49 -10.30 -2.38
C LEU A 127 5.13 -9.55 -3.55
N SER A 128 4.40 -8.64 -4.18
CA SER A 128 4.99 -7.64 -5.07
C SER A 128 5.62 -6.52 -4.26
N PHE A 129 6.74 -5.97 -4.74
CA PHE A 129 7.43 -4.85 -4.09
C PHE A 129 7.52 -3.65 -5.02
N ILE A 130 7.10 -2.48 -4.54
CA ILE A 130 7.20 -1.21 -5.27
C ILE A 130 7.99 -0.23 -4.43
N GLN A 131 9.15 0.20 -4.94
CA GLN A 131 9.91 1.30 -4.37
C GLN A 131 9.43 2.62 -4.95
N ILE A 132 9.17 3.59 -4.08
CA ILE A 132 8.78 4.94 -4.45
C ILE A 132 9.86 5.92 -4.00
N GLU A 133 10.24 6.81 -4.93
CA GLU A 133 11.06 7.98 -4.64
C GLU A 133 10.15 9.18 -4.36
N SER A 134 10.24 9.73 -3.16
CA SER A 134 9.52 10.96 -2.83
C SER A 134 10.28 12.18 -3.33
N SER A 135 9.54 13.19 -3.76
CA SER A 135 10.07 14.54 -4.07
C SER A 135 9.56 15.61 -3.11
N ARG A 136 8.84 15.21 -2.08
CA ARG A 136 8.17 16.12 -1.13
C ARG A 136 9.04 16.38 0.10
N TRP A 137 10.24 16.93 -0.13
CA TRP A 137 11.15 17.29 0.94
C TRP A 137 10.93 18.76 1.35
N LEU A 138 11.00 19.05 2.65
CA LEU A 138 10.85 20.40 3.19
C LEU A 138 12.10 21.28 2.94
N GLY A 139 13.16 20.70 2.40
CA GLY A 139 14.42 21.36 2.11
C GLY A 139 15.56 20.36 2.06
N ASP A 140 16.78 20.86 2.00
CA ASP A 140 17.97 20.00 1.99
C ASP A 140 18.23 19.37 3.35
N ASP A 141 17.80 20.01 4.43
CA ASP A 141 17.95 19.54 5.81
C ASP A 141 16.78 18.66 6.28
N ASP A 142 15.87 18.26 5.39
CA ASP A 142 14.77 17.36 5.76
C ASP A 142 15.34 16.04 6.31
N PRO A 143 15.02 15.65 7.56
CA PRO A 143 15.59 14.47 8.20
C PRO A 143 15.22 13.15 7.51
N PHE A 144 14.20 13.17 6.69
CA PHE A 144 13.74 12.01 5.92
C PHE A 144 14.31 11.96 4.50
N LYS A 145 14.96 13.05 4.02
CA LYS A 145 15.51 13.10 2.67
C LYS A 145 16.65 12.08 2.51
N PRO A 146 16.58 11.17 1.54
CA PRO A 146 17.64 10.19 1.29
C PRO A 146 18.98 10.87 0.96
N THR A 147 20.08 10.23 1.35
CA THR A 147 21.43 10.74 1.14
C THR A 147 21.73 10.97 -0.36
N ASN A 148 21.27 10.04 -1.21
CA ASN A 148 21.39 10.11 -2.66
C ASN A 148 19.99 10.25 -3.27
N SER A 149 19.35 11.42 -3.11
CA SER A 149 18.10 11.66 -3.81
C SER A 149 18.37 11.76 -5.30
N LEU A 150 17.91 10.80 -6.08
CA LEU A 150 17.83 10.94 -7.52
C LEU A 150 17.03 12.23 -7.80
N LYS A 151 17.55 13.10 -8.69
CA LYS A 151 16.76 14.24 -9.18
C LYS A 151 15.42 13.68 -9.64
N SER A 152 14.37 14.06 -8.95
CA SER A 152 13.04 13.54 -9.11
C SER A 152 12.62 13.56 -10.58
N LYS A 153 12.66 12.41 -11.25
CA LYS A 153 11.68 12.15 -12.29
C LYS A 153 10.45 11.70 -11.52
N ALA A 154 9.46 12.57 -11.40
CA ALA A 154 8.16 12.18 -10.92
C ALA A 154 7.80 10.87 -11.62
N ALA A 155 7.62 9.81 -10.87
CA ALA A 155 7.04 8.60 -11.41
C ALA A 155 5.58 8.96 -11.73
N VAL A 156 5.38 9.53 -12.91
CA VAL A 156 4.05 9.67 -13.49
C VAL A 156 3.59 8.24 -13.70
N TYR A 157 2.60 7.83 -12.97
CA TYR A 157 1.81 6.65 -13.23
C TYR A 157 1.27 6.82 -14.65
N LYS A 158 2.01 6.33 -15.63
CA LYS A 158 1.47 6.16 -16.97
C LYS A 158 0.60 4.92 -16.90
N GLY A 159 -0.68 5.14 -16.63
CA GLY A 159 -1.69 4.16 -16.93
C GLY A 159 -1.44 3.72 -18.37
N THR A 160 -1.18 2.45 -18.57
CA THR A 160 -1.11 1.86 -19.91
C THR A 160 -2.52 1.92 -20.50
N THR A 161 -2.81 3.02 -21.19
CA THR A 161 -3.87 3.00 -22.20
C THR A 161 -3.40 2.06 -23.30
N LYS A 162 -4.02 0.90 -23.40
CA LYS A 162 -4.23 0.15 -24.64
C LYS A 162 -5.71 0.06 -24.90
#